data_27a8840eec8a5922e038403b2e73702b
#
_entry.id   27a8840eec8a5922e038403b2e73702b
#
_cell.length_a   1.000
_cell.length_b   1.000
_cell.length_c   1.000
_cell.angle_alpha   90.00
_cell.angle_beta   90.00
_cell.angle_gamma   90.00
#
_symmetry.space_group_name_H-M   'P 1'
#
loop_
_entity.id
_entity.type
_entity.pdbx_description
1 polymer ?
#
loop_
_entity_poly.entity_id
_entity_poly.type
_entity_poly.pdbx_seq_one_letter_code
_entity_poly.pdbx_strand_id
1 'polypeptide(L)'
;MSTFMAKKEALDRRWYVIDAAGKPLGKTAVAAATILRGKHRPEFTPHVDCGEFVIIINADKAVLTGKKLEQKYYCRHSGYIGGMKKIQYKNLMATKPEKAMELAVRRMLPDNTIGRKSMTRLKIYTGTEHKHEAQKPVAYNA
;
A
#
# COMPACT_ATOMS: atom_id res chain seq x y z
N MET A 1 30.36 -3.52 -21.61
CA MET A 1 28.97 -3.06 -21.48
C MET A 1 28.72 -2.67 -20.02
N SER A 2 28.21 -1.47 -19.77
CA SER A 2 27.83 -1.06 -18.41
C SER A 2 26.30 -1.20 -18.26
N THR A 3 25.86 -1.74 -17.14
CA THR A 3 24.44 -1.83 -16.79
C THR A 3 23.94 -0.46 -16.33
N PHE A 4 22.74 -0.05 -16.73
CA PHE A 4 22.15 1.18 -16.25
C PHE A 4 21.84 1.09 -14.75
N MET A 5 22.25 2.11 -14.01
CA MET A 5 21.93 2.28 -12.60
C MET A 5 21.20 3.61 -12.40
N ALA A 6 20.01 3.55 -11.81
CA ALA A 6 19.24 4.76 -11.53
C ALA A 6 19.93 5.65 -10.49
N LYS A 7 19.89 6.95 -10.71
CA LYS A 7 20.36 7.96 -9.75
C LYS A 7 19.15 8.56 -9.05
N LYS A 8 19.19 8.62 -7.73
CA LYS A 8 18.07 9.13 -6.91
C LYS A 8 17.63 10.55 -7.27
N GLU A 9 18.57 11.39 -7.67
CA GLU A 9 18.36 12.80 -8.00
C GLU A 9 17.71 13.01 -9.37
N ALA A 10 17.85 12.02 -10.27
CA ALA A 10 17.31 12.07 -11.63
C ALA A 10 15.90 11.45 -11.75
N LEU A 11 15.33 10.93 -10.65
CA LEU A 11 14.04 10.26 -10.66
C LEU A 11 12.90 11.28 -10.55
N ASP A 12 12.09 11.40 -11.60
CA ASP A 12 10.82 12.10 -11.57
C ASP A 12 9.73 11.18 -11.02
N ARG A 13 9.08 11.59 -9.92
CA ARG A 13 8.08 10.79 -9.20
C ARG A 13 6.68 11.27 -9.54
N ARG A 14 5.88 10.36 -10.09
CA ARG A 14 4.48 10.59 -10.42
C ARG A 14 3.56 10.18 -9.27
N TRP A 15 2.35 10.65 -9.32
CA TRP A 15 1.28 10.29 -8.39
C TRP A 15 0.22 9.47 -9.11
N TYR A 16 -0.18 8.36 -8.47
CA TYR A 16 -1.21 7.46 -8.99
C TYR A 16 -2.35 7.32 -8.01
N VAL A 17 -3.57 7.27 -8.53
CA VAL A 17 -4.78 6.96 -7.76
C VAL A 17 -5.25 5.58 -8.13
N ILE A 18 -5.49 4.74 -7.12
CA ILE A 18 -6.07 3.41 -7.25
C ILE A 18 -7.42 3.40 -6.54
N ASP A 19 -8.47 3.03 -7.23
CA ASP A 19 -9.77 2.81 -6.62
C ASP A 19 -9.89 1.37 -6.12
N ALA A 20 -10.17 1.22 -4.83
CA ALA A 20 -10.34 -0.06 -4.16
C ALA A 20 -11.79 -0.57 -4.15
N ALA A 21 -12.75 0.24 -4.60
CA ALA A 21 -14.16 -0.12 -4.55
C ALA A 21 -14.45 -1.41 -5.33
N GLY A 22 -15.06 -2.39 -4.67
CA GLY A 22 -15.43 -3.67 -5.26
C GLY A 22 -14.25 -4.59 -5.64
N LYS A 23 -13.02 -4.15 -5.44
CA LYS A 23 -11.83 -4.96 -5.73
C LYS A 23 -11.36 -5.72 -4.50
N PRO A 24 -10.77 -6.92 -4.68
CA PRO A 24 -10.15 -7.64 -3.58
C PRO A 24 -9.01 -6.82 -2.96
N LEU A 25 -9.01 -6.70 -1.64
CA LEU A 25 -8.00 -5.95 -0.89
C LEU A 25 -6.57 -6.35 -1.28
N GLY A 26 -6.32 -7.65 -1.46
CA GLY A 26 -5.00 -8.16 -1.85
C GLY A 26 -4.55 -7.71 -3.24
N LYS A 27 -5.44 -7.69 -4.24
CA LYS A 27 -5.12 -7.23 -5.61
C LYS A 27 -4.79 -5.74 -5.62
N THR A 28 -5.58 -4.94 -4.94
CA THR A 28 -5.30 -3.49 -4.79
C THR A 28 -3.95 -3.27 -4.11
N ALA A 29 -3.64 -4.04 -3.07
CA ALA A 29 -2.37 -3.96 -2.36
C ALA A 29 -1.16 -4.35 -3.24
N VAL A 30 -1.30 -5.36 -4.11
CA VAL A 30 -0.25 -5.76 -5.07
C VAL A 30 0.04 -4.64 -6.06
N ALA A 31 -0.98 -4.04 -6.65
CA ALA A 31 -0.84 -2.92 -7.57
C ALA A 31 -0.12 -1.74 -6.90
N ALA A 32 -0.57 -1.36 -5.70
CA ALA A 32 0.06 -0.30 -4.91
C ALA A 32 1.52 -0.61 -4.58
N ALA A 33 1.84 -1.82 -4.12
CA ALA A 33 3.20 -2.22 -3.78
C ALA A 33 4.13 -2.21 -5.00
N THR A 34 3.65 -2.61 -6.17
CA THR A 34 4.41 -2.59 -7.42
C THR A 34 4.82 -1.17 -7.81
N ILE A 35 3.89 -0.20 -7.71
CA ILE A 35 4.15 1.20 -8.00
C ILE A 35 5.07 1.83 -6.94
N LEU A 36 4.80 1.60 -5.66
CA LEU A 36 5.60 2.10 -4.54
C LEU A 36 7.05 1.62 -4.59
N ARG A 37 7.26 0.41 -5.08
CA ARG A 37 8.60 -0.13 -5.29
C ARG A 37 9.25 0.38 -6.58
N GLY A 38 8.45 0.80 -7.56
CA GLY A 38 8.92 1.24 -8.87
C GLY A 38 9.21 0.10 -9.87
N LYS A 39 8.68 -1.11 -9.61
CA LYS A 39 8.88 -2.27 -10.50
C LYS A 39 8.25 -2.14 -11.89
N HIS A 40 7.31 -1.22 -12.06
CA HIS A 40 6.68 -0.93 -13.36
C HIS A 40 7.58 -0.08 -14.27
N ARG A 41 8.65 0.51 -13.71
CA ARG A 41 9.61 1.30 -14.48
C ARG A 41 10.71 0.43 -15.07
N PRO A 42 11.12 0.64 -16.34
CA PRO A 42 12.27 -0.05 -16.92
C PRO A 42 13.58 0.30 -16.24
N GLU A 43 13.67 1.48 -15.60
CA GLU A 43 14.83 1.99 -14.88
C GLU A 43 14.98 1.40 -13.47
N PHE A 44 14.15 0.43 -13.09
CA PHE A 44 14.15 -0.14 -11.74
C PHE A 44 15.53 -0.67 -11.34
N THR A 45 16.06 -0.14 -10.24
CA THR A 45 17.31 -0.58 -9.65
C THR A 45 17.07 -1.00 -8.20
N PRO A 46 17.38 -2.24 -7.79
CA PRO A 46 17.01 -2.77 -6.48
C PRO A 46 17.54 -2.01 -5.27
N HIS A 47 18.74 -1.43 -5.37
CA HIS A 47 19.39 -0.68 -4.28
C HIS A 47 19.03 0.81 -4.24
N VAL A 48 18.33 1.30 -5.25
CA VAL A 48 17.85 2.70 -5.34
C VAL A 48 16.34 2.74 -5.16
N ASP A 49 15.87 3.74 -4.43
CA ASP A 49 14.43 3.95 -4.24
C ASP A 49 13.81 4.61 -5.49
N CYS A 50 13.35 3.77 -6.43
CA CYS A 50 12.74 4.18 -7.70
C CYS A 50 11.20 4.30 -7.63
N GLY A 51 10.62 4.20 -6.45
CA GLY A 51 9.17 4.18 -6.27
C GLY A 51 8.47 5.52 -6.47
N GLU A 52 7.19 5.46 -6.73
CA GLU A 52 6.31 6.59 -6.96
C GLU A 52 5.30 6.77 -5.82
N PHE A 53 4.47 7.81 -5.89
CA PHE A 53 3.42 8.06 -4.90
C PHE A 53 2.14 7.33 -5.28
N VAL A 54 1.45 6.77 -4.28
CA VAL A 54 0.19 6.07 -4.50
C VAL A 54 -0.87 6.59 -3.52
N ILE A 55 -2.03 6.88 -4.07
CA ILE A 55 -3.24 7.23 -3.33
C ILE A 55 -4.23 6.08 -3.55
N ILE A 56 -4.74 5.50 -2.47
CA ILE A 56 -5.82 4.52 -2.51
C ILE A 56 -7.08 5.20 -2.00
N ILE A 57 -8.14 5.17 -2.78
CA ILE A 57 -9.46 5.69 -2.43
C ILE A 57 -10.44 4.54 -2.21
N ASN A 58 -11.56 4.83 -1.53
CA ASN A 58 -12.60 3.84 -1.20
C ASN A 58 -12.10 2.60 -0.46
N ALA A 59 -11.18 2.77 0.48
CA ALA A 59 -10.61 1.64 1.22
C ALA A 59 -11.66 0.85 2.04
N ASP A 60 -12.75 1.49 2.45
CA ASP A 60 -13.89 0.88 3.14
C ASP A 60 -14.67 -0.11 2.26
N LYS A 61 -14.70 0.13 0.95
CA LYS A 61 -15.41 -0.68 -0.05
C LYS A 61 -14.56 -1.81 -0.64
N ALA A 62 -13.35 -2.01 -0.14
CA ALA A 62 -12.50 -3.12 -0.54
C ALA A 62 -13.09 -4.46 -0.07
N VAL A 63 -13.07 -5.46 -0.93
CA VAL A 63 -13.68 -6.76 -0.67
C VAL A 63 -12.67 -7.72 -0.06
N LEU A 64 -13.08 -8.42 0.99
CA LEU A 64 -12.37 -9.57 1.54
C LEU A 64 -13.06 -10.86 1.09
N THR A 65 -12.37 -11.69 0.32
CA THR A 65 -12.91 -12.93 -0.24
C THR A 65 -13.07 -14.04 0.80
N GLY A 66 -14.06 -14.92 0.61
CA GLY A 66 -14.32 -16.04 1.48
C GLY A 66 -14.73 -15.62 2.90
N LYS A 67 -14.35 -16.40 3.88
CA LYS A 67 -14.69 -16.17 5.31
C LYS A 67 -13.66 -15.32 6.06
N LYS A 68 -12.85 -14.50 5.35
CA LYS A 68 -11.77 -13.70 5.96
C LYS A 68 -12.27 -12.66 6.95
N LEU A 69 -13.46 -12.12 6.75
CA LEU A 69 -14.07 -11.16 7.69
C LEU A 69 -14.19 -11.75 9.11
N GLU A 70 -14.51 -13.03 9.20
CA GLU A 70 -14.73 -13.73 10.48
C GLU A 70 -13.48 -14.44 10.99
N GLN A 71 -12.71 -15.07 10.09
CA GLN A 71 -11.60 -15.94 10.46
C GLN A 71 -10.25 -15.24 10.52
N LYS A 72 -10.08 -14.10 9.83
CA LYS A 72 -8.82 -13.38 9.83
C LYS A 72 -8.74 -12.40 10.99
N TYR A 73 -7.61 -12.43 11.70
CA TYR A 73 -7.34 -11.54 12.82
C TYR A 73 -6.09 -10.69 12.57
N TYR A 74 -6.16 -9.45 12.99
CA TYR A 74 -4.98 -8.61 13.18
C TYR A 74 -4.45 -8.84 14.59
N CYS A 75 -3.25 -9.39 14.69
CA CYS A 75 -2.61 -9.70 15.96
C CYS A 75 -1.50 -8.68 16.24
N ARG A 76 -1.48 -8.18 17.49
CA ARG A 76 -0.41 -7.32 18.02
C ARG A 76 0.02 -7.82 19.37
N HIS A 77 1.33 -7.89 19.62
CA HIS A 77 1.90 -8.31 20.89
C HIS A 77 2.64 -7.16 21.57
N SER A 78 2.43 -6.96 22.86
CA SER A 78 3.08 -5.89 23.63
C SER A 78 4.51 -6.21 24.09
N GLY A 79 4.93 -7.47 23.99
CA GLY A 79 6.20 -7.97 24.52
C GLY A 79 6.12 -8.57 25.92
N TYR A 80 5.00 -8.40 26.62
CA TYR A 80 4.76 -9.00 27.94
C TYR A 80 4.02 -10.32 27.84
N ILE A 81 4.14 -11.18 28.86
CA ILE A 81 3.41 -12.45 28.95
C ILE A 81 1.90 -12.15 28.88
N GLY A 82 1.17 -12.88 28.01
CA GLY A 82 -0.25 -12.65 27.79
C GLY A 82 -0.62 -11.36 27.05
N GLY A 83 0.36 -10.63 26.51
CA GLY A 83 0.19 -9.34 25.85
C GLY A 83 -0.30 -9.40 24.39
N MET A 84 -0.82 -10.54 23.92
CA MET A 84 -1.36 -10.64 22.57
C MET A 84 -2.77 -10.04 22.48
N LYS A 85 -2.94 -9.07 21.59
CA LYS A 85 -4.23 -8.48 21.26
C LYS A 85 -4.63 -8.90 19.85
N LYS A 86 -5.84 -9.43 19.70
CA LYS A 86 -6.42 -9.89 18.44
C LYS A 86 -7.64 -9.05 18.10
N ILE A 87 -7.68 -8.53 16.87
CA ILE A 87 -8.82 -7.79 16.34
C ILE A 87 -9.31 -8.53 15.09
N GLN A 88 -10.58 -8.92 15.09
CA GLN A 88 -11.21 -9.56 13.93
C GLN A 88 -11.28 -8.59 12.75
N TYR A 89 -11.04 -9.08 11.53
CA TYR A 89 -11.04 -8.22 10.34
C TYR A 89 -12.39 -7.56 10.07
N LYS A 90 -13.49 -8.19 10.45
CA LYS A 90 -14.83 -7.57 10.41
C LYS A 90 -14.85 -6.23 11.18
N ASN A 91 -14.35 -6.24 12.40
CA ASN A 91 -14.28 -5.04 13.25
C ASN A 91 -13.23 -4.05 12.75
N LEU A 92 -12.09 -4.53 12.24
CA LEU A 92 -11.04 -3.70 11.69
C LEU A 92 -11.51 -2.93 10.45
N MET A 93 -12.22 -3.59 9.53
CA MET A 93 -12.78 -2.96 8.34
C MET A 93 -13.89 -1.95 8.67
N ALA A 94 -14.69 -2.21 9.71
CA ALA A 94 -15.74 -1.30 10.16
C ALA A 94 -15.18 -0.04 10.83
N THR A 95 -14.08 -0.16 11.58
CA THR A 95 -13.53 0.95 12.37
C THR A 95 -12.37 1.68 11.68
N LYS A 96 -11.44 0.93 11.08
CA LYS A 96 -10.20 1.46 10.48
C LYS A 96 -9.83 0.68 9.20
N PRO A 97 -10.57 0.82 8.10
CA PRO A 97 -10.28 0.13 6.85
C PRO A 97 -8.93 0.55 6.25
N GLU A 98 -8.52 1.79 6.46
CA GLU A 98 -7.19 2.29 6.07
C GLU A 98 -6.06 1.44 6.65
N LYS A 99 -6.18 1.04 7.92
CA LYS A 99 -5.19 0.20 8.59
C LYS A 99 -5.12 -1.21 7.99
N ALA A 100 -6.25 -1.78 7.59
CA ALA A 100 -6.27 -3.08 6.92
C ALA A 100 -5.54 -3.03 5.57
N MET A 101 -5.76 -1.99 4.79
CA MET A 101 -5.09 -1.76 3.52
C MET A 101 -3.59 -1.48 3.71
N GLU A 102 -3.24 -0.63 4.67
CA GLU A 102 -1.84 -0.31 5.02
C GLU A 102 -1.04 -1.57 5.36
N LEU A 103 -1.61 -2.45 6.21
CA LEU A 103 -0.98 -3.71 6.60
C LEU A 103 -0.78 -4.65 5.41
N ALA A 104 -1.75 -4.70 4.49
CA ALA A 104 -1.65 -5.51 3.29
C ALA A 104 -0.50 -5.03 2.39
N VAL A 105 -0.41 -3.73 2.13
CA VAL A 105 0.66 -3.14 1.31
C VAL A 105 2.02 -3.30 1.99
N ARG A 106 2.11 -3.01 3.29
CA ARG A 106 3.35 -3.11 4.07
C ARG A 106 3.97 -4.51 4.00
N ARG A 107 3.14 -5.55 4.10
CA ARG A 107 3.61 -6.95 4.03
C ARG A 107 4.05 -7.39 2.63
N MET A 108 3.68 -6.63 1.59
CA MET A 108 4.11 -6.88 0.20
C MET A 108 5.37 -6.09 -0.17
N LEU A 109 5.75 -5.12 0.63
CA LEU A 109 7.00 -4.39 0.48
C LEU A 109 8.13 -5.08 1.24
N PRO A 110 9.39 -4.92 0.81
CA PRO A 110 10.53 -5.48 1.54
C PRO A 110 10.68 -4.83 2.91
N ASP A 111 11.09 -5.61 3.90
CA ASP A 111 11.34 -5.11 5.26
C ASP A 111 12.75 -4.55 5.41
N ASN A 112 13.01 -3.45 4.72
CA ASN A 112 14.27 -2.72 4.74
C ASN A 112 14.03 -1.20 4.73
N THR A 113 15.10 -0.42 4.71
CA THR A 113 15.03 1.04 4.68
C THR A 113 14.26 1.59 3.48
N ILE A 114 14.42 0.97 2.30
CA ILE A 114 13.71 1.35 1.07
C ILE A 114 12.21 1.06 1.21
N GLY A 115 11.84 -0.10 1.75
CA GLY A 115 10.45 -0.46 1.99
C GLY A 115 9.76 0.49 2.99
N ARG A 116 10.44 0.87 4.06
CA ARG A 116 9.93 1.88 5.01
C ARG A 116 9.74 3.25 4.36
N LYS A 117 10.67 3.69 3.51
CA LYS A 117 10.52 4.93 2.73
C LYS A 117 9.37 4.83 1.72
N SER A 118 9.18 3.69 1.09
CA SER A 118 8.05 3.45 0.18
C SER A 118 6.71 3.61 0.89
N MET A 119 6.59 3.13 2.13
CA MET A 119 5.36 3.30 2.93
C MET A 119 5.01 4.76 3.21
N THR A 120 5.96 5.67 3.31
CA THR A 120 5.67 7.10 3.51
C THR A 120 4.97 7.75 2.31
N ARG A 121 5.13 7.17 1.12
CA ARG A 121 4.50 7.63 -0.13
C ARG A 121 3.11 7.04 -0.38
N LEU A 122 2.66 6.14 0.48
CA LEU A 122 1.31 5.60 0.44
C LEU A 122 0.34 6.52 1.20
N LYS A 123 -0.76 6.90 0.54
CA LYS A 123 -1.87 7.64 1.12
C LYS A 123 -3.15 6.83 0.93
N ILE A 124 -3.90 6.63 2.00
CA ILE A 124 -5.11 5.82 1.98
C ILE A 124 -6.27 6.65 2.49
N TYR A 125 -7.38 6.62 1.76
CA TYR A 125 -8.62 7.33 2.10
C TYR A 125 -9.80 6.38 2.07
N THR A 126 -10.71 6.54 3.01
CA THR A 126 -11.95 5.76 3.09
C THR A 126 -12.97 6.22 2.05
N GLY A 127 -13.00 7.50 1.73
CA GLY A 127 -13.90 8.06 0.74
C GLY A 127 -13.31 8.14 -0.68
N THR A 128 -14.05 8.81 -1.55
CA THR A 128 -13.63 9.10 -2.93
C THR A 128 -12.73 10.32 -3.03
N GLU A 129 -12.81 11.22 -2.04
CA GLU A 129 -12.07 12.48 -2.04
C GLU A 129 -10.67 12.31 -1.44
N HIS A 130 -9.70 12.98 -2.04
CA HIS A 130 -8.33 13.04 -1.55
C HIS A 130 -7.80 14.48 -1.56
N LYS A 131 -6.82 14.79 -0.72
CA LYS A 131 -6.26 16.15 -0.55
C LYS A 131 -5.07 16.45 -1.49
N HIS A 132 -4.91 15.69 -2.57
CA HIS A 132 -3.71 15.73 -3.42
C HIS A 132 -4.02 16.15 -4.86
N GLU A 133 -4.94 17.09 -5.07
CA GLU A 133 -5.31 17.60 -6.41
C GLU A 133 -4.17 18.37 -7.07
N ALA A 134 -3.41 19.12 -6.26
CA ALA A 134 -2.29 19.93 -6.75
C ALA A 134 -1.19 19.09 -7.42
N GLN A 135 -1.04 17.83 -7.05
CA GLN A 135 -0.07 16.89 -7.60
C GLN A 135 -0.53 16.26 -8.92
N LYS A 136 -1.77 16.53 -9.37
CA LYS A 136 -2.38 15.99 -10.60
C LYS A 136 -2.19 14.47 -10.73
N PRO A 137 -2.73 13.69 -9.79
CA PRO A 137 -2.53 12.25 -9.80
C PRO A 137 -3.21 11.60 -11.00
N VAL A 138 -2.57 10.57 -11.57
CA VAL A 138 -3.07 9.80 -12.70
C VAL A 138 -3.83 8.59 -12.21
N ALA A 139 -5.00 8.32 -12.77
CA ALA A 139 -5.76 7.11 -12.45
C ALA A 139 -5.01 5.86 -12.94
N TYR A 140 -4.85 4.89 -12.04
CA TYR A 140 -4.23 3.60 -12.34
C TYR A 140 -5.30 2.50 -12.31
N ASN A 141 -5.57 1.92 -13.45
CA ASN A 141 -6.46 0.77 -13.59
C ASN A 141 -5.66 -0.51 -13.36
N ALA A 142 -5.83 -1.06 -12.17
CA ALA A 142 -5.23 -2.33 -11.79
C ALA A 142 -6.10 -3.51 -12.25
#